data_fc4b631fabfe19a13ead047b18c57e12
#
_entry.id   fc4b631fabfe19a13ead047b18c57e12
#
_cell.length_a   1.000
_cell.length_b   1.000
_cell.length_c   1.000
_cell.angle_alpha   90.00
_cell.angle_beta   90.00
_cell.angle_gamma   90.00
#
_symmetry.space_group_name_H-M   'P 1'
#
loop_
_entity.id
_entity.type
_entity.pdbx_description
1 polymer ?
#
loop_
_entity_poly.entity_id
_entity_poly.type
_entity_poly.pdbx_seq_one_letter_code
_entity_poly.pdbx_strand_id
1 'polypeptide(L)'
;MKTQRHTTHANPAPALALVLTLIALDSGAPPVALATEDHFDLPGDTWGAPFATDSLRIVINVPARRLALVEGNTLIRSYPVAVGRPWTPTPRGHFEILQKAKDPTWAPKGRPAVPPGPANPLGHRWMRISPDGYGIHATNDPGSIGKVRSHGCIRMSRSDAEDLFDRVKVGTPVDIVYELDGFGEDGQPVRFADVYGADSRASL
;
A
#
# COMPACT_ATOMS: atom_id res chain seq x y z
N MET A 1 -78.37 33.24 0.41
CA MET A 1 -78.33 33.40 -1.04
C MET A 1 -77.44 32.29 -1.57
N LYS A 2 -78.05 31.17 -2.01
CA LYS A 2 -78.34 30.73 -3.41
C LYS A 2 -77.18 31.14 -4.32
N THR A 3 -76.44 30.20 -4.93
CA THR A 3 -76.80 29.39 -6.08
C THR A 3 -75.61 28.48 -6.40
N GLN A 4 -75.87 27.31 -6.58
CA GLN A 4 -76.07 26.40 -7.72
C GLN A 4 -74.80 25.72 -8.28
N ARG A 5 -74.96 24.46 -8.39
CA ARG A 5 -74.16 23.39 -8.96
C ARG A 5 -74.04 23.53 -10.49
N HIS A 6 -72.97 23.07 -11.06
CA HIS A 6 -73.04 22.39 -12.37
C HIS A 6 -72.01 21.22 -12.38
N THR A 7 -72.59 20.04 -12.44
CA THR A 7 -71.96 18.79 -12.81
C THR A 7 -71.95 18.69 -14.35
N THR A 8 -70.84 18.37 -14.93
CA THR A 8 -70.79 17.88 -16.33
C THR A 8 -70.06 16.55 -16.35
N HIS A 9 -70.82 15.54 -16.66
CA HIS A 9 -70.38 14.22 -17.08
C HIS A 9 -69.70 14.31 -18.45
N ALA A 10 -68.54 13.68 -18.63
CA ALA A 10 -67.98 13.38 -19.95
C ALA A 10 -67.65 11.88 -20.01
N ASN A 11 -68.22 11.30 -21.05
CA ASN A 11 -68.19 9.89 -21.43
C ASN A 11 -66.77 9.40 -21.80
N PRO A 12 -66.47 8.12 -21.66
CA PRO A 12 -65.26 7.51 -22.17
C PRO A 12 -65.45 7.11 -23.66
N ALA A 13 -64.47 7.43 -24.47
CA ALA A 13 -64.35 6.97 -25.85
C ALA A 13 -63.70 5.56 -25.93
N PRO A 14 -64.05 4.74 -26.92
CA PRO A 14 -63.60 3.36 -26.98
C PRO A 14 -62.16 3.23 -27.52
N ALA A 15 -61.43 2.29 -26.94
CA ALA A 15 -60.12 1.86 -27.38
C ALA A 15 -60.18 1.14 -28.74
N LEU A 16 -59.48 1.68 -29.73
CA LEU A 16 -59.24 1.03 -31.00
C LEU A 16 -57.99 0.16 -30.90
N ALA A 17 -58.20 -1.14 -30.86
CA ALA A 17 -57.07 -2.11 -30.87
C ALA A 17 -56.54 -2.21 -32.33
N LEU A 18 -55.33 -1.71 -32.54
CA LEU A 18 -54.61 -1.89 -33.79
C LEU A 18 -53.75 -3.17 -33.69
N VAL A 19 -54.23 -4.24 -34.33
CA VAL A 19 -53.44 -5.48 -34.49
C VAL A 19 -52.46 -5.23 -35.63
N LEU A 20 -51.18 -4.98 -35.31
CA LEU A 20 -50.09 -4.99 -36.27
C LEU A 20 -49.53 -6.41 -36.39
N THR A 21 -49.88 -7.09 -37.49
CA THR A 21 -49.24 -8.35 -37.89
C THR A 21 -47.82 -8.05 -38.35
N LEU A 22 -46.82 -8.38 -37.54
CA LEU A 22 -45.41 -8.33 -37.95
C LEU A 22 -45.11 -9.56 -38.82
N ILE A 23 -44.86 -9.31 -40.12
CA ILE A 23 -44.27 -10.29 -41.02
C ILE A 23 -42.79 -10.39 -40.67
N ALA A 24 -42.35 -11.52 -40.14
CA ALA A 24 -40.94 -11.80 -39.92
C ALA A 24 -40.26 -12.02 -41.28
N LEU A 25 -39.44 -11.09 -41.71
CA LEU A 25 -38.43 -11.29 -42.73
C LEU A 25 -37.21 -11.88 -42.06
N ASP A 26 -37.01 -13.17 -42.25
CA ASP A 26 -35.81 -13.90 -41.88
C ASP A 26 -34.63 -13.43 -42.76
N SER A 27 -33.91 -12.41 -42.32
CA SER A 27 -32.60 -12.04 -42.86
C SER A 27 -31.55 -12.63 -41.94
N GLY A 28 -30.96 -13.76 -42.37
CA GLY A 28 -29.92 -14.49 -41.69
C GLY A 28 -28.62 -13.70 -41.52
N ALA A 29 -28.65 -12.69 -40.65
CA ALA A 29 -27.46 -12.08 -40.13
C ALA A 29 -27.10 -12.80 -38.83
N PRO A 30 -25.85 -13.22 -38.65
CA PRO A 30 -25.42 -13.79 -37.38
C PRO A 30 -25.57 -12.75 -36.26
N PRO A 31 -25.90 -13.18 -35.03
CA PRO A 31 -25.98 -12.24 -33.90
C PRO A 31 -24.65 -11.50 -33.78
N VAL A 32 -24.72 -10.18 -33.87
CA VAL A 32 -23.60 -9.32 -33.49
C VAL A 32 -23.34 -9.63 -32.04
N ALA A 33 -22.24 -10.34 -31.78
CA ALA A 33 -21.74 -10.47 -30.43
C ALA A 33 -21.55 -9.04 -29.91
N LEU A 34 -22.30 -8.67 -28.87
CA LEU A 34 -22.00 -7.51 -28.10
C LEU A 34 -20.53 -7.63 -27.74
N ALA A 35 -19.71 -6.74 -28.29
CA ALA A 35 -18.34 -6.57 -27.86
C ALA A 35 -18.39 -6.45 -26.35
N THR A 36 -17.86 -7.46 -25.68
CA THR A 36 -17.48 -7.34 -24.27
C THR A 36 -16.68 -6.06 -24.19
N GLU A 37 -17.09 -5.17 -23.29
CA GLU A 37 -16.34 -3.96 -22.97
C GLU A 37 -14.88 -4.36 -22.86
N ASP A 38 -14.07 -3.91 -23.81
CA ASP A 38 -12.62 -4.02 -23.74
C ASP A 38 -12.24 -3.25 -22.48
N HIS A 39 -12.12 -4.00 -21.40
CA HIS A 39 -11.51 -3.52 -20.19
C HIS A 39 -10.07 -3.20 -20.59
N PHE A 40 -9.83 -1.93 -20.88
CA PHE A 40 -8.51 -1.41 -21.17
C PHE A 40 -7.71 -1.53 -19.86
N ASP A 41 -7.02 -2.66 -19.71
CA ASP A 41 -6.06 -2.85 -18.64
C ASP A 41 -4.95 -1.80 -18.82
N LEU A 42 -5.11 -0.68 -18.13
CA LEU A 42 -4.02 0.25 -17.94
C LEU A 42 -2.92 -0.51 -17.15
N PRO A 43 -1.70 -0.60 -17.66
CA PRO A 43 -0.60 -1.14 -16.89
C PRO A 43 -0.28 -0.15 -15.77
N GLY A 44 -0.86 -0.34 -14.61
CA GLY A 44 -0.67 0.54 -13.45
C GLY A 44 -1.59 0.31 -12.27
N ASP A 45 -2.70 -0.37 -12.44
CA ASP A 45 -3.73 -0.50 -11.38
C ASP A 45 -3.58 -1.73 -10.49
N THR A 46 -2.35 -2.19 -10.27
CA THR A 46 -2.07 -3.20 -9.24
C THR A 46 -2.04 -2.63 -7.81
N TRP A 47 -2.62 -1.45 -7.60
CA TRP A 47 -2.82 -0.88 -6.26
C TRP A 47 -3.92 -1.59 -5.45
N GLY A 48 -4.67 -2.50 -6.06
CA GLY A 48 -5.86 -3.11 -5.51
C GLY A 48 -5.89 -4.63 -5.46
N ALA A 49 -4.78 -5.36 -5.57
CA ALA A 49 -4.81 -6.76 -5.15
C ALA A 49 -5.09 -6.77 -3.64
N PRO A 50 -6.21 -7.36 -3.17
CA PRO A 50 -6.41 -7.52 -1.75
C PRO A 50 -5.26 -8.40 -1.27
N PHE A 51 -4.28 -7.79 -0.59
CA PHE A 51 -3.31 -8.57 0.17
C PHE A 51 -4.14 -9.52 1.02
N ALA A 52 -3.77 -10.79 1.02
CA ALA A 52 -4.42 -11.79 1.87
C ALA A 52 -4.54 -11.15 3.26
N THR A 53 -5.78 -10.96 3.72
CA THR A 53 -6.12 -10.13 4.89
C THR A 53 -5.45 -10.58 6.19
N ASP A 54 -4.76 -11.72 6.17
CA ASP A 54 -4.08 -12.32 7.31
C ASP A 54 -2.55 -12.42 7.16
N SER A 55 -1.94 -11.75 6.18
CA SER A 55 -0.49 -11.86 6.00
C SER A 55 0.27 -10.74 6.70
N LEU A 56 1.34 -11.15 7.41
CA LEU A 56 2.27 -10.24 8.05
C LEU A 56 3.05 -9.45 6.98
N ARG A 57 3.10 -8.11 7.10
CA ARG A 57 3.82 -7.22 6.19
C ARG A 57 4.49 -6.07 6.94
N ILE A 58 5.48 -5.48 6.31
CA ILE A 58 6.18 -4.28 6.78
C ILE A 58 5.69 -3.08 5.98
N VAL A 59 5.36 -1.98 6.64
CA VAL A 59 5.06 -0.69 6.01
C VAL A 59 6.04 0.36 6.53
N ILE A 60 6.79 1.00 5.64
CA ILE A 60 7.77 2.03 5.99
C ILE A 60 7.28 3.37 5.47
N ASN A 61 6.92 4.27 6.37
CA ASN A 61 6.58 5.65 6.05
C ASN A 61 7.86 6.51 6.17
N VAL A 62 8.38 6.93 5.02
CA VAL A 62 9.66 7.67 4.95
C VAL A 62 9.56 9.06 5.58
N PRO A 63 8.55 9.90 5.29
CA PRO A 63 8.37 11.19 5.96
C PRO A 63 8.20 11.08 7.47
N ALA A 64 7.45 10.09 7.94
CA ALA A 64 7.25 9.85 9.37
C ALA A 64 8.47 9.22 10.04
N ARG A 65 9.41 8.65 9.28
CA ARG A 65 10.57 7.89 9.77
C ARG A 65 10.15 6.76 10.72
N ARG A 66 9.11 6.05 10.30
CA ARG A 66 8.52 4.93 11.07
C ARG A 66 8.42 3.70 10.21
N LEU A 67 8.64 2.56 10.83
CA LEU A 67 8.38 1.23 10.28
C LEU A 67 7.27 0.60 11.13
N ALA A 68 6.20 0.17 10.49
CA ALA A 68 5.12 -0.59 11.09
C ALA A 68 5.19 -2.05 10.63
N LEU A 69 5.05 -2.97 11.56
CA LEU A 69 4.77 -4.37 11.30
C LEU A 69 3.29 -4.57 11.50
N VAL A 70 2.59 -5.03 10.46
CA VAL A 70 1.13 -5.17 10.45
C VAL A 70 0.73 -6.57 10.01
N GLU A 71 -0.37 -7.07 10.54
CA GLU A 71 -1.03 -8.31 10.14
C GLU A 71 -2.48 -7.97 9.75
N GLY A 72 -2.80 -8.16 8.48
CA GLY A 72 -4.03 -7.59 7.93
C GLY A 72 -4.07 -6.07 8.13
N ASN A 73 -5.09 -5.60 8.87
CA ASN A 73 -5.25 -4.19 9.26
C ASN A 73 -4.82 -3.91 10.72
N THR A 74 -4.20 -4.87 11.39
CA THR A 74 -3.81 -4.72 12.78
C THR A 74 -2.34 -4.34 12.91
N LEU A 75 -2.06 -3.25 13.62
CA LEU A 75 -0.71 -2.89 13.99
C LEU A 75 -0.16 -3.86 15.06
N ILE A 76 0.90 -4.59 14.71
CA ILE A 76 1.59 -5.48 15.64
C ILE A 76 2.69 -4.73 16.39
N ARG A 77 3.47 -3.91 15.67
CA ARG A 77 4.60 -3.14 16.23
C ARG A 77 4.88 -1.90 15.38
N SER A 78 5.40 -0.87 16.02
CA SER A 78 5.92 0.31 15.34
C SER A 78 7.30 0.67 15.87
N TYR A 79 8.24 0.98 14.95
CA TYR A 79 9.63 1.25 15.25
C TYR A 79 10.06 2.59 14.67
N PRO A 80 10.82 3.42 15.40
CA PRO A 80 11.49 4.57 14.83
C PRO A 80 12.65 4.10 13.93
N VAL A 81 12.82 4.73 12.77
CA VAL A 81 13.86 4.35 11.81
C VAL A 81 14.62 5.56 11.29
N ALA A 82 15.86 5.35 10.81
CA ALA A 82 16.52 6.32 9.95
C ALA A 82 16.30 5.94 8.49
N VAL A 83 16.12 6.97 7.64
CA VAL A 83 15.84 6.83 6.21
C VAL A 83 16.89 7.56 5.35
N GLY A 84 16.83 7.36 4.04
CA GLY A 84 17.73 7.95 3.06
C GLY A 84 17.69 9.47 3.02
N ARG A 85 18.84 10.08 2.72
CA ARG A 85 18.97 11.52 2.45
C ARG A 85 18.32 11.89 1.12
N PRO A 86 17.99 13.18 0.87
CA PRO A 86 17.37 13.60 -0.38
C PRO A 86 18.15 13.20 -1.66
N TRP A 87 19.47 13.16 -1.60
CA TRP A 87 20.34 12.78 -2.73
C TRP A 87 20.70 11.28 -2.77
N THR A 88 20.29 10.52 -1.78
CA THR A 88 20.35 9.06 -1.73
C THR A 88 19.07 8.55 -1.04
N PRO A 89 17.90 8.75 -1.69
CA PRO A 89 16.62 8.49 -1.06
C PRO A 89 16.40 7.00 -0.79
N THR A 90 15.61 6.69 0.20
CA THR A 90 15.03 5.36 0.35
C THR A 90 14.11 5.10 -0.85
N PRO A 91 14.23 3.97 -1.57
CA PRO A 91 13.40 3.71 -2.73
C PRO A 91 11.92 3.57 -2.31
N ARG A 92 11.02 4.13 -3.13
CA ARG A 92 9.57 3.97 -2.99
C ARG A 92 9.11 2.71 -3.73
N GLY A 93 8.10 2.03 -3.23
CA GLY A 93 7.45 0.92 -3.93
C GLY A 93 7.22 -0.30 -3.06
N HIS A 94 6.93 -1.40 -3.75
CA HIS A 94 6.65 -2.69 -3.16
C HIS A 94 7.87 -3.58 -3.28
N PHE A 95 8.26 -4.16 -2.18
CA PHE A 95 9.42 -5.04 -2.03
C PHE A 95 9.03 -6.26 -1.20
N GLU A 96 9.98 -7.15 -1.05
CA GLU A 96 9.92 -8.25 -0.09
C GLU A 96 11.28 -8.47 0.56
N ILE A 97 11.32 -9.18 1.67
CA ILE A 97 12.58 -9.61 2.26
C ILE A 97 13.18 -10.71 1.38
N LEU A 98 14.27 -10.39 0.69
CA LEU A 98 14.99 -11.32 -0.19
C LEU A 98 15.99 -12.19 0.56
N GLN A 99 16.56 -11.69 1.64
CA GLN A 99 17.60 -12.35 2.43
C GLN A 99 17.62 -11.82 3.85
N LYS A 100 17.93 -12.72 4.80
CA LYS A 100 18.18 -12.36 6.21
C LYS A 100 19.56 -12.87 6.61
N ALA A 101 20.31 -12.05 7.37
CA ALA A 101 21.61 -12.46 7.92
C ALA A 101 21.77 -11.94 9.35
N LYS A 102 22.26 -12.82 10.22
CA LYS A 102 22.80 -12.46 11.53
C LYS A 102 24.29 -12.19 11.39
N ASP A 103 24.77 -11.16 12.07
CA ASP A 103 26.17 -10.74 12.08
C ASP A 103 26.78 -10.65 10.67
N PRO A 104 26.19 -9.82 9.76
CA PRO A 104 26.61 -9.75 8.39
C PRO A 104 28.00 -9.14 8.24
N THR A 105 28.76 -9.57 7.24
CA THR A 105 29.90 -8.82 6.74
C THR A 105 29.39 -7.71 5.82
N TRP A 106 29.81 -6.47 6.04
CA TRP A 106 29.53 -5.37 5.11
C TRP A 106 30.59 -5.28 4.02
N ALA A 107 30.24 -5.57 2.80
CA ALA A 107 31.13 -5.57 1.65
C ALA A 107 30.69 -4.52 0.59
N PRO A 108 31.00 -3.23 0.81
CA PRO A 108 30.65 -2.18 -0.14
C PRO A 108 31.53 -2.27 -1.40
N LYS A 109 30.94 -1.96 -2.54
CA LYS A 109 31.67 -1.95 -3.81
C LYS A 109 32.87 -0.98 -3.77
N GLY A 110 34.06 -1.46 -4.13
CA GLY A 110 35.28 -0.64 -4.23
C GLY A 110 35.92 -0.26 -2.89
N ARG A 111 35.53 -0.90 -1.79
CA ARG A 111 36.15 -0.71 -0.46
C ARG A 111 36.39 -2.05 0.22
N PRO A 112 37.33 -2.13 1.17
CA PRO A 112 37.53 -3.34 1.96
C PRO A 112 36.23 -3.73 2.71
N ALA A 113 36.02 -5.04 2.82
CA ALA A 113 34.92 -5.57 3.61
C ALA A 113 35.15 -5.32 5.10
N VAL A 114 34.08 -5.01 5.83
CA VAL A 114 34.09 -4.84 7.27
C VAL A 114 33.41 -6.07 7.90
N PRO A 115 34.13 -6.86 8.70
CA PRO A 115 33.60 -8.05 9.36
C PRO A 115 32.53 -7.67 10.41
N PRO A 116 31.78 -8.65 10.91
CA PRO A 116 30.89 -8.44 12.06
C PRO A 116 31.62 -7.78 13.23
N GLY A 117 30.95 -6.85 13.90
CA GLY A 117 31.51 -6.16 15.06
C GLY A 117 31.09 -4.71 15.20
N PRO A 118 31.57 -3.97 16.17
CA PRO A 118 31.13 -2.60 16.48
C PRO A 118 31.40 -1.60 15.36
N ALA A 119 32.39 -1.85 14.52
CA ALA A 119 32.70 -0.99 13.37
C ALA A 119 31.80 -1.23 12.15
N ASN A 120 31.02 -2.30 12.14
CA ASN A 120 30.19 -2.65 11.01
C ASN A 120 28.92 -1.76 10.98
N PRO A 121 28.70 -0.96 9.95
CA PRO A 121 27.56 -0.05 9.87
C PRO A 121 26.20 -0.77 9.71
N LEU A 122 26.17 -2.05 9.29
CA LEU A 122 24.96 -2.85 9.22
C LEU A 122 24.53 -3.37 10.59
N GLY A 123 25.39 -3.25 11.59
CA GLY A 123 25.15 -3.86 12.89
C GLY A 123 25.09 -5.39 12.79
N HIS A 124 24.23 -6.00 13.59
CA HIS A 124 24.20 -7.46 13.77
C HIS A 124 22.96 -8.12 13.15
N ARG A 125 22.09 -7.37 12.45
CA ARG A 125 20.92 -7.87 11.69
C ARG A 125 20.82 -7.15 10.37
N TRP A 126 20.64 -7.94 9.32
CA TRP A 126 20.46 -7.47 7.96
C TRP A 126 19.28 -8.19 7.29
N MET A 127 18.40 -7.43 6.68
CA MET A 127 17.28 -7.90 5.88
C MET A 127 17.32 -7.17 4.53
N ARG A 128 17.75 -7.86 3.47
CA ARG A 128 17.82 -7.29 2.13
C ARG A 128 16.43 -7.25 1.52
N ILE A 129 16.05 -6.13 0.92
CA ILE A 129 14.73 -5.91 0.32
C ILE A 129 14.79 -5.60 -1.19
N SER A 130 15.96 -5.39 -1.77
CA SER A 130 16.09 -5.17 -3.20
C SER A 130 17.36 -5.79 -3.77
N PRO A 131 17.39 -6.12 -5.10
CA PRO A 131 18.61 -6.57 -5.78
C PRO A 131 19.75 -5.55 -5.71
N ASP A 132 19.44 -4.25 -5.68
CA ASP A 132 20.40 -3.14 -5.67
C ASP A 132 21.08 -2.96 -4.29
N GLY A 133 20.77 -3.83 -3.32
CA GLY A 133 21.43 -3.83 -2.03
C GLY A 133 20.79 -2.92 -0.98
N TYR A 134 19.57 -2.45 -1.20
CA TYR A 134 18.80 -1.79 -0.13
C TYR A 134 18.31 -2.81 0.89
N GLY A 135 18.27 -2.39 2.15
CA GLY A 135 17.84 -3.27 3.23
C GLY A 135 17.42 -2.52 4.49
N ILE A 136 16.85 -3.31 5.39
CA ILE A 136 16.54 -2.92 6.77
C ILE A 136 17.60 -3.55 7.66
N HIS A 137 18.22 -2.77 8.54
CA HIS A 137 19.34 -3.27 9.35
C HIS A 137 19.51 -2.53 10.67
N ALA A 138 20.19 -3.15 11.62
CA ALA A 138 20.67 -2.47 12.80
C ALA A 138 21.70 -1.40 12.43
N THR A 139 22.07 -0.54 13.36
CA THR A 139 23.10 0.47 13.12
C THR A 139 24.12 0.53 14.24
N ASN A 140 25.36 0.89 13.91
CA ASN A 140 26.39 1.30 14.86
C ASN A 140 26.34 2.80 15.20
N ASP A 141 25.38 3.55 14.62
CA ASP A 141 25.12 4.98 14.89
C ASP A 141 23.68 5.14 15.44
N PRO A 142 23.43 4.86 16.74
CA PRO A 142 22.10 4.98 17.34
C PRO A 142 21.52 6.39 17.24
N GLY A 143 22.39 7.41 17.24
CA GLY A 143 21.98 8.81 17.09
C GLY A 143 21.39 9.16 15.71
N SER A 144 21.43 8.24 14.73
CA SER A 144 20.77 8.42 13.43
C SER A 144 19.29 8.06 13.43
N ILE A 145 18.80 7.30 14.40
CA ILE A 145 17.40 6.87 14.46
C ILE A 145 16.46 8.07 14.56
N GLY A 146 15.36 8.01 13.81
CA GLY A 146 14.39 9.12 13.65
C GLY A 146 14.85 10.23 12.70
N LYS A 147 15.98 10.08 11.99
CA LYS A 147 16.59 11.11 11.14
C LYS A 147 16.70 10.66 9.68
N VAL A 148 16.80 11.64 8.79
CA VAL A 148 17.11 11.49 7.36
C VAL A 148 18.63 11.42 7.22
N ARG A 149 19.23 10.23 7.32
CA ARG A 149 20.68 10.10 7.54
C ARG A 149 21.38 8.99 6.74
N SER A 150 20.64 8.02 6.21
CA SER A 150 21.22 6.88 5.50
C SER A 150 21.53 7.19 4.02
N HIS A 151 22.06 6.21 3.31
CA HIS A 151 22.24 6.21 1.85
C HIS A 151 21.15 5.38 1.15
N GLY A 152 19.92 5.39 1.71
CA GLY A 152 18.75 4.71 1.17
C GLY A 152 18.29 3.52 1.99
N CYS A 153 19.18 2.83 2.71
CA CYS A 153 18.78 1.77 3.64
C CYS A 153 18.00 2.31 4.82
N ILE A 154 17.24 1.43 5.46
CA ILE A 154 16.44 1.70 6.65
C ILE A 154 17.25 1.24 7.88
N ARG A 155 17.61 2.18 8.75
CA ARG A 155 18.36 1.86 9.99
C ARG A 155 17.41 1.75 11.17
N MET A 156 17.67 0.76 12.01
CA MET A 156 16.95 0.50 13.25
C MET A 156 17.90 0.49 14.44
N SER A 157 17.35 0.71 15.64
CA SER A 157 18.09 0.42 16.86
C SER A 157 18.46 -1.07 16.92
N ARG A 158 19.41 -1.43 17.80
CA ARG A 158 19.82 -2.81 17.94
C ARG A 158 18.66 -3.72 18.34
N SER A 159 17.95 -3.34 19.40
CA SER A 159 16.82 -4.11 19.94
C SER A 159 15.65 -4.22 18.96
N ASP A 160 15.35 -3.13 18.26
CA ASP A 160 14.25 -3.10 17.29
C ASP A 160 14.55 -3.98 16.07
N ALA A 161 15.80 -3.96 15.60
CA ALA A 161 16.22 -4.83 14.51
C ALA A 161 16.22 -6.31 14.88
N GLU A 162 16.55 -6.66 16.13
CA GLU A 162 16.42 -8.03 16.67
C GLU A 162 14.95 -8.45 16.70
N ASP A 163 14.07 -7.64 17.30
CA ASP A 163 12.65 -7.94 17.42
C ASP A 163 11.99 -8.10 16.04
N LEU A 164 12.23 -7.17 15.12
CA LEU A 164 11.70 -7.27 13.75
C LEU A 164 12.23 -8.51 13.03
N PHE A 165 13.56 -8.75 13.12
CA PHE A 165 14.22 -9.87 12.46
C PHE A 165 13.61 -11.21 12.88
N ASP A 166 13.29 -11.39 14.16
CA ASP A 166 12.76 -12.65 14.66
C ASP A 166 11.28 -12.87 14.28
N ARG A 167 10.53 -11.79 13.99
CA ARG A 167 9.12 -11.84 13.59
C ARG A 167 8.89 -12.09 12.10
N VAL A 168 9.81 -11.66 11.24
CA VAL A 168 9.62 -11.70 9.78
C VAL A 168 10.44 -12.82 9.13
N LYS A 169 10.06 -13.21 7.92
CA LYS A 169 10.74 -14.25 7.12
C LYS A 169 11.11 -13.73 5.74
N VAL A 170 11.93 -14.47 5.00
CA VAL A 170 12.13 -14.26 3.55
C VAL A 170 10.78 -14.38 2.87
N GLY A 171 10.48 -13.49 1.93
CA GLY A 171 9.17 -13.34 1.29
C GLY A 171 8.17 -12.48 2.07
N THR A 172 8.50 -11.95 3.27
CA THR A 172 7.63 -10.97 3.93
C THR A 172 7.53 -9.70 3.09
N PRO A 173 6.32 -9.25 2.70
CA PRO A 173 6.12 -8.02 1.93
C PRO A 173 6.61 -6.78 2.67
N VAL A 174 7.15 -5.82 1.92
CA VAL A 174 7.65 -4.53 2.42
C VAL A 174 7.17 -3.42 1.52
N ASP A 175 6.30 -2.57 2.04
CA ASP A 175 5.79 -1.38 1.37
C ASP A 175 6.53 -0.15 1.86
N ILE A 176 7.11 0.63 0.95
CA ILE A 176 7.82 1.88 1.26
C ILE A 176 7.03 3.04 0.66
N VAL A 177 6.46 3.88 1.52
CA VAL A 177 5.58 4.98 1.15
C VAL A 177 6.14 6.33 1.56
N TYR A 178 5.77 7.37 0.78
CA TYR A 178 6.15 8.76 1.00
C TYR A 178 4.96 9.66 1.32
N GLU A 179 3.75 9.13 1.25
CA GLU A 179 2.55 9.83 1.66
C GLU A 179 2.40 9.75 3.18
N LEU A 180 2.11 10.89 3.80
CA LEU A 180 1.75 10.97 5.22
C LEU A 180 0.29 10.59 5.42
N ASP A 181 -0.53 10.87 4.42
CA ASP A 181 -1.97 10.73 4.44
C ASP A 181 -2.42 9.97 3.18
N GLY A 182 -3.29 8.99 3.34
CA GLY A 182 -4.00 8.30 2.27
C GLY A 182 -5.50 8.56 2.41
N PHE A 183 -6.29 8.04 1.47
CA PHE A 183 -7.74 7.99 1.62
C PHE A 183 -8.14 6.54 1.91
N GLY A 184 -9.00 6.34 2.91
CA GLY A 184 -9.64 5.06 3.18
C GLY A 184 -10.64 4.68 2.07
N GLU A 185 -11.13 3.44 2.09
CA GLU A 185 -12.14 2.96 1.13
C GLU A 185 -13.44 3.79 1.17
N ASP A 186 -13.68 4.50 2.27
CA ASP A 186 -14.81 5.42 2.49
C ASP A 186 -14.53 6.85 1.99
N GLY A 187 -13.38 7.10 1.34
CA GLY A 187 -12.96 8.40 0.84
C GLY A 187 -12.56 9.40 1.94
N GLN A 188 -12.46 8.96 3.21
CA GLN A 188 -11.98 9.79 4.29
C GLN A 188 -10.45 9.79 4.34
N PRO A 189 -9.83 10.94 4.70
CA PRO A 189 -8.38 11.00 4.86
C PRO A 189 -7.95 10.09 6.02
N VAL A 190 -7.05 9.17 5.73
CA VAL A 190 -6.47 8.25 6.70
C VAL A 190 -5.03 8.63 6.92
N ARG A 191 -4.67 9.03 8.12
CA ARG A 191 -3.28 9.30 8.49
C ARG A 191 -2.56 8.01 8.82
N PHE A 192 -1.29 7.92 8.48
CA PHE A 192 -0.46 6.78 8.91
C PHE A 192 -0.56 6.52 10.42
N ALA A 193 -0.65 7.58 11.20
CA ALA A 193 -0.82 7.52 12.65
C ALA A 193 -2.14 6.88 13.09
N ASP A 194 -3.21 7.08 12.35
CA ASP A 194 -4.55 6.54 12.68
C ASP A 194 -4.64 5.04 12.34
N VAL A 195 -3.91 4.61 11.31
CA VAL A 195 -3.88 3.20 10.87
C VAL A 195 -2.83 2.39 11.63
N TYR A 196 -1.68 2.99 11.93
CA TYR A 196 -0.51 2.28 12.44
C TYR A 196 -0.01 2.78 13.80
N GLY A 197 -0.83 3.53 14.51
CA GLY A 197 -0.55 4.06 15.85
C GLY A 197 0.32 5.31 15.81
N ALA A 198 -0.20 6.39 16.40
CA ALA A 198 0.56 7.59 16.69
C ALA A 198 1.30 7.40 18.02
N ASP A 199 2.58 7.17 17.97
CA ASP A 199 3.41 7.66 19.05
C ASP A 199 3.80 9.11 18.69
N SER A 200 2.87 10.02 18.90
CA SER A 200 2.95 11.43 18.54
C SER A 200 3.84 12.24 19.49
N ARG A 201 4.79 11.59 20.17
CA ARG A 201 5.79 12.25 21.05
C ARG A 201 7.20 12.06 20.52
N ALA A 202 7.43 12.33 19.24
CA ALA A 202 8.71 12.80 18.79
C ALA A 202 8.61 14.32 18.72
N SER A 203 8.84 14.96 19.84
CA SER A 203 9.04 16.41 19.96
C SER A 203 9.98 16.93 18.88
N LEU A 204 9.59 18.05 18.34
CA LEU A 204 10.36 18.98 17.52
C LEU A 204 11.80 19.18 18.04
#